data_86252d15eaf64642b9864dc2e0d4f691
#
_entry.id   86252d15eaf64642b9864dc2e0d4f691
#
_cell.length_a   1.000
_cell.length_b   1.000
_cell.length_c   1.000
_cell.angle_alpha   90.00
_cell.angle_beta   90.00
_cell.angle_gamma   90.00
#
_symmetry.space_group_name_H-M   'P 1'
#
loop_
_entity.id
_entity.type
_entity.pdbx_description
1 polymer ?
#
loop_
_entity_poly.entity_id
_entity_poly.type
_entity_poly.pdbx_seq_one_letter_code
_entity_poly.pdbx_strand_id
1 'polypeptide(L)'
;TIHDLTNTQTILDAPHKDLRRARACGMSLIPTTTGSAKAIVEIFPELENRINGHAVRVPLANASLTDIIFEVKQDTTAEEVNAMLKEASENELKGILGFEERPLVSIDYKGDQRSTIVDAQSTMLVGKRMVKIYAWYDNEMGYATRTAELARTVGLA
;
A
#
# COMPACT_ATOMS: atom_id res chain seq x y z
N THR A 1 -3.13 0.53 -6.02
CA THR A 1 -3.31 1.34 -4.82
C THR A 1 -4.34 2.45 -5.06
N ILE A 2 -5.19 2.70 -4.07
CA ILE A 2 -6.03 3.89 -3.98
C ILE A 2 -5.23 4.90 -3.18
N HIS A 3 -4.73 5.92 -3.88
CA HIS A 3 -3.65 6.77 -3.38
C HIS A 3 -4.11 8.22 -3.22
N ASP A 4 -3.67 8.88 -2.17
CA ASP A 4 -3.87 10.30 -1.99
C ASP A 4 -3.24 11.15 -3.11
N LEU A 5 -3.49 12.44 -3.07
CA LEU A 5 -2.90 13.39 -3.99
C LEU A 5 -1.43 13.65 -3.65
N THR A 6 -0.62 13.84 -4.68
CA THR A 6 0.78 14.26 -4.55
C THR A 6 1.02 15.50 -5.42
N ASN A 7 2.23 16.03 -5.39
CA ASN A 7 2.63 17.17 -6.21
C ASN A 7 2.56 16.93 -7.74
N THR A 8 2.28 15.70 -8.16
CA THR A 8 2.10 15.36 -9.59
C THR A 8 0.68 15.53 -10.09
N GLN A 9 -0.29 15.81 -9.22
CA GLN A 9 -1.67 16.12 -9.56
C GLN A 9 -1.88 17.64 -9.61
N THR A 10 -2.66 18.10 -10.59
CA THR A 10 -3.02 19.51 -10.75
C THR A 10 -4.30 19.85 -10.00
N ILE A 11 -4.37 21.02 -9.38
CA ILE A 11 -5.58 21.51 -8.67
C ILE A 11 -6.67 21.87 -9.68
N LEU A 12 -6.31 22.54 -10.77
CA LEU A 12 -7.18 22.88 -11.90
C LEU A 12 -6.70 22.13 -13.14
N ASP A 13 -7.58 21.97 -14.12
CA ASP A 13 -7.19 21.45 -15.45
C ASP A 13 -5.99 22.23 -15.99
N ALA A 14 -4.93 21.53 -16.35
CA ALA A 14 -3.71 22.14 -16.85
C ALA A 14 -3.04 21.24 -17.92
N PRO A 15 -2.25 21.80 -18.85
CA PRO A 15 -1.54 21.00 -19.84
C PRO A 15 -0.59 19.98 -19.17
N HIS A 16 -0.70 18.72 -19.59
CA HIS A 16 0.17 17.64 -19.14
C HIS A 16 0.31 16.58 -20.23
N LYS A 17 1.49 15.96 -20.37
CA LYS A 17 1.72 14.88 -21.36
C LYS A 17 0.85 13.65 -21.15
N ASP A 18 0.51 13.33 -19.92
CA ASP A 18 -0.50 12.35 -19.55
C ASP A 18 -1.83 13.08 -19.36
N LEU A 19 -2.78 12.84 -20.27
CA LEU A 19 -4.06 13.54 -20.30
C LEU A 19 -4.91 13.26 -19.04
N ARG A 20 -4.71 12.15 -18.35
CA ARG A 20 -5.40 11.87 -17.09
C ARG A 20 -4.88 12.78 -15.98
N ARG A 21 -3.57 13.04 -15.95
CA ARG A 21 -2.94 13.95 -14.98
C ARG A 21 -3.19 15.43 -15.29
N ALA A 22 -3.69 15.75 -16.49
CA ALA A 22 -4.09 17.10 -16.87
C ALA A 22 -5.38 17.55 -16.19
N ARG A 23 -6.13 16.64 -15.55
CA ARG A 23 -7.44 16.92 -14.95
C ARG A 23 -7.33 17.32 -13.48
N ALA A 24 -8.25 18.21 -13.08
CA ALA A 24 -8.39 18.70 -11.70
C ALA A 24 -8.56 17.54 -10.72
N CYS A 25 -7.63 17.43 -9.76
CA CYS A 25 -7.53 16.29 -8.87
C CYS A 25 -8.59 16.26 -7.76
N GLY A 26 -9.12 17.40 -7.35
CA GLY A 26 -10.12 17.50 -6.29
C GLY A 26 -11.52 17.00 -6.66
N MET A 27 -11.74 16.67 -7.94
CA MET A 27 -13.05 16.27 -8.47
C MET A 27 -12.99 14.98 -9.30
N SER A 28 -11.88 14.27 -9.27
CA SER A 28 -11.66 13.15 -10.20
C SER A 28 -10.96 11.97 -9.52
N LEU A 29 -11.33 10.75 -9.92
CA LEU A 29 -10.52 9.57 -9.76
C LEU A 29 -9.54 9.50 -10.94
N ILE A 30 -8.24 9.50 -10.67
CA ILE A 30 -7.23 9.59 -11.74
C ILE A 30 -6.36 8.34 -11.74
N PRO A 31 -6.62 7.37 -12.64
CA PRO A 31 -5.72 6.24 -12.83
C PRO A 31 -4.35 6.71 -13.35
N THR A 32 -3.29 6.27 -12.70
CA THR A 32 -1.92 6.61 -13.06
C THR A 32 -1.01 5.39 -12.99
N THR A 33 0.12 5.45 -13.67
CA THR A 33 1.18 4.47 -13.47
C THR A 33 1.78 4.60 -12.08
N THR A 34 2.31 3.49 -11.56
CA THR A 34 3.12 3.45 -10.34
C THR A 34 4.42 2.69 -10.60
N GLY A 35 5.50 3.11 -9.96
CA GLY A 35 6.77 2.41 -9.99
C GLY A 35 6.82 1.19 -9.05
N SER A 36 5.82 1.01 -8.18
CA SER A 36 5.84 0.01 -7.12
C SER A 36 6.03 -1.42 -7.63
N ALA A 37 5.33 -1.81 -8.71
CA ALA A 37 5.47 -3.16 -9.27
C ALA A 37 6.90 -3.43 -9.78
N LYS A 38 7.57 -2.43 -10.37
CA LYS A 38 8.97 -2.53 -10.80
C LYS A 38 9.92 -2.63 -9.60
N ALA A 39 9.72 -1.80 -8.58
CA ALA A 39 10.54 -1.82 -7.37
C ALA A 39 10.42 -3.16 -6.62
N ILE A 40 9.24 -3.77 -6.59
CA ILE A 40 9.06 -5.10 -5.99
C ILE A 40 9.89 -6.15 -6.74
N VAL A 41 9.92 -6.12 -8.06
CA VAL A 41 10.71 -7.07 -8.88
C VAL A 41 12.21 -6.88 -8.69
N GLU A 42 12.69 -5.67 -8.41
CA GLU A 42 14.09 -5.44 -8.07
C GLU A 42 14.50 -6.14 -6.76
N ILE A 43 13.57 -6.28 -5.81
CA ILE A 43 13.80 -6.95 -4.52
C ILE A 43 13.50 -8.45 -4.63
N PHE A 44 12.46 -8.83 -5.36
CA PHE A 44 11.96 -10.19 -5.56
C PHE A 44 11.94 -10.55 -7.05
N PRO A 45 13.09 -10.88 -7.67
CA PRO A 45 13.19 -11.14 -9.11
C PRO A 45 12.29 -12.27 -9.60
N GLU A 46 11.94 -13.22 -8.72
CA GLU A 46 11.01 -14.32 -9.04
C GLU A 46 9.58 -13.86 -9.37
N LEU A 47 9.25 -12.61 -9.06
CA LEU A 47 7.96 -11.98 -9.40
C LEU A 47 7.98 -11.30 -10.78
N GLU A 48 9.07 -11.34 -11.51
CA GLU A 48 9.13 -10.79 -12.86
C GLU A 48 8.06 -11.42 -13.76
N ASN A 49 7.32 -10.58 -14.47
CA ASN A 49 6.15 -10.94 -15.28
C ASN A 49 4.98 -11.61 -14.51
N ARG A 50 5.03 -11.62 -13.17
CA ARG A 50 4.00 -12.18 -12.29
C ARG A 50 3.30 -11.14 -11.45
N ILE A 51 3.83 -9.92 -11.39
CA ILE A 51 3.24 -8.80 -10.66
C ILE A 51 3.01 -7.62 -11.60
N ASN A 52 1.90 -6.95 -11.43
CA ASN A 52 1.61 -5.68 -12.08
C ASN A 52 0.71 -4.85 -11.18
N GLY A 53 0.62 -3.56 -11.45
CA GLY A 53 -0.23 -2.67 -10.67
C GLY A 53 -0.25 -1.25 -11.21
N HIS A 54 -1.20 -0.48 -10.70
CA HIS A 54 -1.35 0.94 -10.99
C HIS A 54 -1.92 1.66 -9.76
N ALA A 55 -1.88 2.97 -9.80
CA ALA A 55 -2.49 3.80 -8.77
C ALA A 55 -3.76 4.46 -9.30
N VAL A 56 -4.76 4.59 -8.45
CA VAL A 56 -5.90 5.50 -8.67
C VAL A 56 -5.77 6.63 -7.67
N ARG A 57 -5.48 7.83 -8.15
CA ARG A 57 -5.43 9.01 -7.29
C ARG A 57 -6.85 9.43 -6.91
N VAL A 58 -7.03 9.71 -5.62
CA VAL A 58 -8.32 10.14 -5.04
C VAL A 58 -8.15 11.48 -4.34
N PRO A 59 -9.20 12.29 -4.21
CA PRO A 59 -9.12 13.64 -3.60
C PRO A 59 -8.96 13.59 -2.06
N LEU A 60 -7.91 12.94 -1.60
CA LEU A 60 -7.49 12.88 -0.20
C LEU A 60 -6.13 13.55 -0.04
N ALA A 61 -5.93 14.20 1.10
CA ALA A 61 -4.68 14.91 1.38
C ALA A 61 -3.57 14.01 1.92
N ASN A 62 -3.91 12.88 2.53
CA ASN A 62 -2.95 11.95 3.12
C ASN A 62 -3.63 10.60 3.43
N ALA A 63 -2.83 9.58 3.55
CA ALA A 63 -3.15 8.17 3.73
C ALA A 63 -3.75 7.48 2.50
N SER A 64 -3.31 6.28 2.28
CA SER A 64 -3.56 5.51 1.08
C SER A 64 -3.90 4.06 1.42
N LEU A 65 -4.53 3.37 0.47
CA LEU A 65 -4.91 1.97 0.60
C LEU A 65 -4.29 1.16 -0.55
N THR A 66 -3.57 0.11 -0.22
CA THR A 66 -3.16 -0.90 -1.19
C THR A 66 -4.20 -2.02 -1.23
N ASP A 67 -4.74 -2.28 -2.41
CA ASP A 67 -5.59 -3.42 -2.73
C ASP A 67 -4.73 -4.46 -3.43
N ILE A 68 -4.45 -5.58 -2.77
CA ILE A 68 -3.54 -6.60 -3.25
C ILE A 68 -4.30 -7.91 -3.45
N ILE A 69 -4.09 -8.55 -4.60
CA ILE A 69 -4.63 -9.88 -4.90
C ILE A 69 -3.45 -10.82 -5.14
N PHE A 70 -3.48 -11.96 -4.45
CA PHE A 70 -2.49 -13.03 -4.60
C PHE A 70 -3.17 -14.32 -5.03
N GLU A 71 -2.55 -15.03 -5.98
CA GLU A 71 -2.81 -16.44 -6.19
C GLU A 71 -1.75 -17.24 -5.41
N VAL A 72 -2.17 -17.88 -4.32
CA VAL A 72 -1.28 -18.64 -3.44
C VAL A 72 -1.15 -20.10 -3.89
N LYS A 73 -0.04 -20.74 -3.53
CA LYS A 73 0.27 -22.13 -3.97
C LYS A 73 -0.56 -23.19 -3.27
N GLN A 74 -1.00 -22.92 -2.06
CA GLN A 74 -1.74 -23.86 -1.21
C GLN A 74 -3.15 -23.34 -0.92
N ASP A 75 -4.07 -24.25 -0.68
CA ASP A 75 -5.41 -23.90 -0.20
C ASP A 75 -5.28 -23.24 1.18
N THR A 76 -6.05 -22.19 1.42
CA THR A 76 -6.02 -21.42 2.66
C THR A 76 -7.41 -20.84 2.98
N THR A 77 -7.53 -20.19 4.13
CA THR A 77 -8.73 -19.45 4.57
C THR A 77 -8.37 -18.00 4.95
N ALA A 78 -9.35 -17.13 5.09
CA ALA A 78 -9.14 -15.76 5.53
C ALA A 78 -8.56 -15.71 6.96
N GLU A 79 -9.00 -16.62 7.81
CA GLU A 79 -8.56 -16.76 9.20
C GLU A 79 -7.08 -17.16 9.26
N GLU A 80 -6.65 -18.13 8.44
CA GLU A 80 -5.24 -18.56 8.37
C GLU A 80 -4.34 -17.44 7.86
N VAL A 81 -4.77 -16.72 6.81
CA VAL A 81 -4.05 -15.56 6.28
C VAL A 81 -3.93 -14.47 7.34
N ASN A 82 -5.02 -14.13 8.00
CA ASN A 82 -5.03 -13.13 9.06
C ASN A 82 -4.16 -13.55 10.25
N ALA A 83 -4.19 -14.81 10.67
CA ALA A 83 -3.35 -15.32 11.76
C ALA A 83 -1.86 -15.16 11.43
N MET A 84 -1.45 -15.53 10.22
CA MET A 84 -0.06 -15.40 9.76
C MET A 84 0.39 -13.93 9.71
N LEU A 85 -0.45 -13.02 9.19
CA LEU A 85 -0.12 -11.59 9.11
C LEU A 85 -0.07 -10.95 10.50
N LYS A 86 -0.95 -11.35 11.41
CA LYS A 86 -0.94 -10.91 12.80
C LYS A 86 0.33 -11.36 13.51
N GLU A 87 0.69 -12.63 13.39
CA GLU A 87 1.90 -13.18 13.95
C GLU A 87 3.14 -12.42 13.46
N ALA A 88 3.26 -12.19 12.14
CA ALA A 88 4.36 -11.42 11.57
C ALA A 88 4.41 -9.99 12.12
N SER A 89 3.27 -9.33 12.31
CA SER A 89 3.19 -7.97 12.86
C SER A 89 3.61 -7.86 14.33
N GLU A 90 3.45 -8.92 15.08
CA GLU A 90 3.82 -8.99 16.50
C GLU A 90 5.27 -9.42 16.73
N ASN A 91 5.88 -10.08 15.75
CA ASN A 91 7.24 -10.67 15.84
C ASN A 91 8.22 -10.01 14.85
N GLU A 92 8.53 -10.67 13.74
CA GLU A 92 9.63 -10.28 12.82
C GLU A 92 9.43 -8.94 12.12
N LEU A 93 8.17 -8.51 11.91
CA LEU A 93 7.84 -7.23 11.30
C LEU A 93 7.28 -6.21 12.30
N LYS A 94 7.52 -6.41 13.58
CA LYS A 94 7.05 -5.51 14.64
C LYS A 94 7.52 -4.07 14.40
N GLY A 95 6.57 -3.13 14.39
CA GLY A 95 6.83 -1.73 14.12
C GLY A 95 6.93 -1.38 12.62
N ILE A 96 6.95 -2.38 11.73
CA ILE A 96 6.95 -2.22 10.27
C ILE A 96 5.59 -2.57 9.68
N LEU A 97 5.08 -3.76 10.02
CA LEU A 97 3.75 -4.23 9.70
C LEU A 97 2.80 -3.96 10.87
N GLY A 98 1.62 -3.45 10.59
CA GLY A 98 0.50 -3.38 11.51
C GLY A 98 -0.59 -4.37 11.14
N PHE A 99 -1.40 -4.74 12.11
CA PHE A 99 -2.58 -5.56 11.93
C PHE A 99 -3.74 -4.92 12.71
N GLU A 100 -4.81 -4.57 12.02
CA GLU A 100 -5.93 -3.81 12.59
C GLU A 100 -7.23 -4.61 12.47
N GLU A 101 -7.87 -4.81 13.61
CA GLU A 101 -9.13 -5.58 13.72
C GLU A 101 -10.36 -4.66 13.86
N ARG A 102 -10.15 -3.35 14.07
CA ARG A 102 -11.24 -2.38 14.16
C ARG A 102 -11.62 -1.86 12.77
N PRO A 103 -12.89 -1.44 12.57
CA PRO A 103 -13.35 -0.88 11.31
C PRO A 103 -12.92 0.59 11.14
N LEU A 104 -11.63 0.80 10.88
CA LEU A 104 -11.02 2.11 10.69
C LEU A 104 -10.98 2.50 9.21
N VAL A 105 -10.72 3.78 8.93
CA VAL A 105 -10.63 4.35 7.58
C VAL A 105 -9.35 5.16 7.41
N SER A 106 -9.09 5.63 6.20
CA SER A 106 -7.82 6.27 5.82
C SER A 106 -7.32 7.35 6.78
N ILE A 107 -8.22 8.21 7.29
CA ILE A 107 -7.82 9.32 8.17
C ILE A 107 -7.26 8.86 9.51
N ASP A 108 -7.64 7.67 9.98
CA ASP A 108 -7.18 7.10 11.24
C ASP A 108 -5.70 6.66 11.17
N TYR A 109 -5.17 6.49 9.96
CA TYR A 109 -3.78 6.08 9.73
C TYR A 109 -2.84 7.24 9.41
N LYS A 110 -3.34 8.48 9.41
CA LYS A 110 -2.50 9.65 9.21
C LYS A 110 -1.49 9.79 10.35
N GLY A 111 -0.21 9.86 10.01
CA GLY A 111 0.88 9.93 10.97
C GLY A 111 1.34 8.56 11.50
N ASP A 112 0.79 7.46 11.00
CA ASP A 112 1.26 6.12 11.38
C ASP A 112 2.65 5.86 10.82
N GLN A 113 3.56 5.48 11.71
CA GLN A 113 4.97 5.24 11.37
C GLN A 113 5.25 3.88 10.76
N ARG A 114 4.29 2.95 10.83
CA ARG A 114 4.43 1.63 10.21
C ARG A 114 4.36 1.74 8.70
N SER A 115 5.06 0.86 8.02
CA SER A 115 5.11 0.88 6.55
C SER A 115 3.80 0.47 5.90
N THR A 116 3.05 -0.42 6.57
CA THR A 116 1.73 -0.87 6.12
C THR A 116 0.94 -1.46 7.29
N ILE A 117 -0.38 -1.36 7.23
CA ILE A 117 -1.31 -1.88 8.25
C ILE A 117 -2.39 -2.71 7.56
N VAL A 118 -2.39 -4.01 7.81
CA VAL A 118 -3.40 -4.92 7.27
C VAL A 118 -4.77 -4.62 7.89
N ASP A 119 -5.79 -4.49 7.07
CA ASP A 119 -7.18 -4.44 7.47
C ASP A 119 -7.73 -5.87 7.58
N ALA A 120 -7.80 -6.38 8.80
CA ALA A 120 -8.19 -7.76 9.05
C ALA A 120 -9.61 -8.09 8.58
N GLN A 121 -10.52 -7.12 8.68
CA GLN A 121 -11.94 -7.33 8.31
C GLN A 121 -12.14 -7.36 6.80
N SER A 122 -11.20 -6.84 6.03
CA SER A 122 -11.26 -6.77 4.57
C SER A 122 -10.53 -7.92 3.87
N THR A 123 -9.93 -8.84 4.61
CA THR A 123 -9.32 -10.03 4.02
C THR A 123 -10.38 -10.95 3.44
N MET A 124 -10.25 -11.29 2.17
CA MET A 124 -11.22 -12.15 1.48
C MET A 124 -10.51 -13.20 0.64
N LEU A 125 -11.25 -14.30 0.38
CA LEU A 125 -10.85 -15.32 -0.58
C LEU A 125 -11.89 -15.52 -1.66
N VAL A 126 -11.41 -15.78 -2.87
CA VAL A 126 -12.23 -16.33 -3.96
C VAL A 126 -11.72 -17.76 -4.23
N GLY A 127 -12.61 -18.73 -4.10
CA GLY A 127 -12.22 -20.12 -4.05
C GLY A 127 -11.34 -20.39 -2.81
N LYS A 128 -10.22 -21.09 -3.00
CA LYS A 128 -9.32 -21.45 -1.89
C LYS A 128 -7.92 -20.87 -2.01
N ARG A 129 -7.62 -20.16 -3.12
CA ARG A 129 -6.26 -19.73 -3.45
C ARG A 129 -6.15 -18.28 -3.89
N MET A 130 -7.22 -17.61 -4.24
CA MET A 130 -7.16 -16.20 -4.59
C MET A 130 -7.46 -15.37 -3.34
N VAL A 131 -6.40 -14.86 -2.75
CA VAL A 131 -6.44 -14.04 -1.52
C VAL A 131 -6.46 -12.58 -1.89
N LYS A 132 -7.35 -11.81 -1.30
CA LYS A 132 -7.39 -10.36 -1.39
C LYS A 132 -7.14 -9.74 -0.02
N ILE A 133 -6.24 -8.78 0.04
CA ILE A 133 -5.86 -8.06 1.26
C ILE A 133 -5.95 -6.57 1.01
N TYR A 134 -6.50 -5.84 1.97
CA TYR A 134 -6.36 -4.40 2.08
C TYR A 134 -5.26 -4.05 3.09
N ALA A 135 -4.41 -3.11 2.71
CA ALA A 135 -3.32 -2.64 3.53
C ALA A 135 -3.24 -1.11 3.49
N TRP A 136 -3.46 -0.49 4.64
CA TRP A 136 -3.40 0.96 4.83
C TRP A 136 -1.96 1.43 5.00
N TYR A 137 -1.67 2.67 4.62
CA TYR A 137 -0.37 3.30 4.88
C TYR A 137 -0.44 4.81 4.79
N ASP A 138 0.37 5.48 5.60
CA ASP A 138 0.71 6.88 5.38
C ASP A 138 1.91 6.94 4.42
N ASN A 139 1.68 7.43 3.20
CA ASN A 139 2.69 7.47 2.14
C ASN A 139 3.85 8.42 2.41
N GLU A 140 3.75 9.28 3.41
CA GLU A 140 4.82 10.18 3.84
C GLU A 140 5.53 9.65 5.09
N MET A 141 4.78 9.33 6.14
CA MET A 141 5.34 8.98 7.44
C MET A 141 6.03 7.61 7.43
N GLY A 142 5.44 6.59 6.79
CA GLY A 142 6.01 5.26 6.74
C GLY A 142 7.40 5.24 6.10
N TYR A 143 7.55 5.85 4.93
CA TYR A 143 8.84 5.93 4.23
C TYR A 143 9.86 6.82 4.98
N ALA A 144 9.44 7.97 5.51
CA ALA A 144 10.30 8.86 6.29
C ALA A 144 10.87 8.13 7.52
N THR A 145 10.03 7.36 8.22
CA THR A 145 10.45 6.56 9.39
C THR A 145 11.49 5.50 8.98
N ARG A 146 11.24 4.72 7.93
CA ARG A 146 12.23 3.72 7.44
C ARG A 146 13.54 4.36 7.01
N THR A 147 13.49 5.51 6.37
CA THR A 147 14.69 6.26 5.97
C THR A 147 15.50 6.72 7.19
N ALA A 148 14.85 7.24 8.21
CA ALA A 148 15.50 7.66 9.45
C ALA A 148 16.14 6.47 10.20
N GLU A 149 15.45 5.33 10.26
CA GLU A 149 15.98 4.10 10.85
C GLU A 149 17.20 3.57 10.10
N LEU A 150 17.16 3.57 8.77
CA LEU A 150 18.28 3.16 7.94
C LEU A 150 19.49 4.11 8.16
N ALA A 151 19.27 5.42 8.15
CA ALA A 151 20.32 6.40 8.41
C ALA A 151 20.97 6.18 9.78
N ARG A 152 20.15 5.89 10.81
CA ARG A 152 20.65 5.55 12.14
C ARG A 152 21.50 4.29 12.12
N THR A 153 21.05 3.23 11.47
CA THR A 153 21.78 1.96 11.37
C THR A 153 23.13 2.15 10.70
N VAL A 154 23.18 2.88 9.58
CA VAL A 154 24.44 3.19 8.87
C VAL A 154 25.36 4.08 9.70
N GLY A 155 24.81 5.04 10.43
CA GLY A 155 25.60 5.96 11.26
C GLY A 155 26.17 5.35 12.55
N LEU A 156 25.69 4.17 12.94
CA LEU A 156 26.15 3.42 14.13
C LEU A 156 27.04 2.22 13.77
N ALA A 157 27.17 1.89 12.48
CA ALA A 157 28.01 0.81 11.97
C ALA A 157 29.44 1.27 11.75
#